data_633b0b82db0ae3ba8b21f0d2aaa956fd
#
_entry.id   633b0b82db0ae3ba8b21f0d2aaa956fd
#
_cell.length_a   1.000
_cell.length_b   1.000
_cell.length_c   1.000
_cell.angle_alpha   90.00
_cell.angle_beta   90.00
_cell.angle_gamma   90.00
#
_symmetry.space_group_name_H-M   'P 1'
#
loop_
_entity.id
_entity.type
_entity.pdbx_description
1 polymer ?
#
loop_
_entity_poly.entity_id
_entity_poly.type
_entity_poly.pdbx_seq_one_letter_code
_entity_poly.pdbx_strand_id
1 'polypeptide(L)'
;MKTQVSPIIAGTMNWGIWDKNLSTQEMEHLIHICIENKITTFDHADIYGDYTTETQFGKAFGESKISREKIQLISKCGIKSKGYKNNLIKHYEYSKKYIIECVENSLKNLKTDYLDVLLLHRPSPLMVADEIAEAVEKLKQEGKITDFGVSNFTASQTELLRQKTEITCNQVQFSATHYEAMLDGSFDYMQLHSIRPMSWNPLGTVFREDIEQTRRLKKLLVQLVEKYHLGADTILLAWILKHPARVIPVAGTVNIARIQSLMKAVEMDLDPLDWFAIWTESMGNKVP
;
A
#
# COMPACT_ATOMS: atom_id res chain seq x y z
N MET A 1 -7.05 13.77 2.03
CA MET A 1 -5.95 13.55 1.06
C MET A 1 -6.18 14.46 -0.13
N LYS A 2 -5.19 15.26 -0.49
CA LYS A 2 -5.24 16.16 -1.67
C LYS A 2 -4.95 15.37 -2.95
N THR A 3 -4.06 14.39 -2.84
CA THR A 3 -3.69 13.49 -3.93
C THR A 3 -4.85 12.58 -4.30
N GLN A 4 -5.19 12.55 -5.58
CA GLN A 4 -6.15 11.59 -6.12
C GLN A 4 -5.41 10.32 -6.53
N VAL A 5 -5.46 9.29 -5.69
CA VAL A 5 -4.88 7.97 -5.98
C VAL A 5 -5.83 7.11 -6.79
N SER A 6 -5.31 6.17 -7.59
CA SER A 6 -6.13 5.19 -8.32
C SER A 6 -6.87 4.27 -7.34
N PRO A 7 -8.03 3.70 -7.73
CA PRO A 7 -8.83 2.83 -6.85
C PRO A 7 -8.09 1.56 -6.39
N ILE A 8 -7.08 1.14 -7.16
CA ILE A 8 -6.13 0.10 -6.82
C ILE A 8 -4.73 0.66 -7.06
N ILE A 9 -3.82 0.40 -6.13
CA ILE A 9 -2.43 0.88 -6.16
C ILE A 9 -1.52 -0.27 -6.61
N ALA A 10 -0.56 0.00 -7.49
CA ALA A 10 0.49 -0.95 -7.86
C ALA A 10 1.61 -0.95 -6.81
N GLY A 11 1.75 -2.04 -6.04
CA GLY A 11 2.83 -2.23 -5.10
C GLY A 11 4.10 -2.72 -5.78
N THR A 12 5.22 -2.04 -5.59
CA THR A 12 6.48 -2.31 -6.30
C THR A 12 7.48 -3.19 -5.52
N MET A 13 7.13 -3.64 -4.31
CA MET A 13 8.01 -4.43 -3.44
C MET A 13 8.60 -5.66 -4.14
N ASN A 14 7.79 -6.31 -4.97
CA ASN A 14 8.15 -7.54 -5.69
C ASN A 14 8.83 -7.28 -7.05
N TRP A 15 8.98 -6.03 -7.48
CA TRP A 15 9.54 -5.70 -8.79
C TRP A 15 11.07 -5.80 -8.82
N GLY A 16 11.71 -5.50 -7.69
CA GLY A 16 13.17 -5.56 -7.52
C GLY A 16 13.71 -6.94 -7.12
N ILE A 17 14.92 -6.93 -6.59
CA ILE A 17 15.73 -8.13 -6.26
C ILE A 17 15.12 -9.05 -5.19
N TRP A 18 14.13 -8.59 -4.44
CA TRP A 18 13.48 -9.44 -3.42
C TRP A 18 12.57 -10.53 -4.01
N ASP A 19 12.13 -10.40 -5.29
CA ASP A 19 11.30 -11.42 -5.94
C ASP A 19 11.59 -11.49 -7.45
N LYS A 20 11.06 -10.58 -8.27
CA LYS A 20 11.06 -10.71 -9.74
C LYS A 20 12.32 -10.18 -10.41
N ASN A 21 13.01 -9.27 -9.76
CA ASN A 21 14.22 -8.65 -10.29
C ASN A 21 14.07 -8.21 -11.75
N LEU A 22 13.01 -7.45 -12.02
CA LEU A 22 12.66 -7.03 -13.37
C LEU A 22 13.76 -6.16 -13.98
N SER A 23 14.02 -6.36 -15.27
CA SER A 23 14.83 -5.45 -16.06
C SER A 23 14.16 -4.08 -16.23
N THR A 24 14.92 -3.09 -16.65
CA THR A 24 14.38 -1.74 -16.93
C THR A 24 13.25 -1.78 -17.97
N GLN A 25 13.39 -2.60 -19.01
CA GLN A 25 12.38 -2.73 -20.06
C GLN A 25 11.09 -3.40 -19.57
N GLU A 26 11.22 -4.44 -18.73
CA GLU A 26 10.06 -5.12 -18.13
C GLU A 26 9.33 -4.18 -17.17
N MET A 27 10.04 -3.39 -16.35
CA MET A 27 9.42 -2.38 -15.49
C MET A 27 8.71 -1.29 -16.31
N GLU A 28 9.36 -0.76 -17.35
CA GLU A 28 8.76 0.21 -18.27
C GLU A 28 7.46 -0.31 -18.86
N HIS A 29 7.49 -1.54 -19.38
CA HIS A 29 6.31 -2.18 -19.93
C HIS A 29 5.18 -2.34 -18.90
N LEU A 30 5.50 -2.76 -17.67
CA LEU A 30 4.51 -2.86 -16.59
C LEU A 30 3.93 -1.51 -16.19
N ILE A 31 4.72 -0.44 -16.18
CA ILE A 31 4.24 0.92 -15.91
C ILE A 31 3.19 1.31 -16.96
N HIS A 32 3.46 1.07 -18.25
CA HIS A 32 2.49 1.32 -19.32
C HIS A 32 1.21 0.51 -19.14
N ILE A 33 1.32 -0.81 -18.90
CA ILE A 33 0.17 -1.69 -18.67
C ILE A 33 -0.67 -1.21 -17.46
N CYS A 34 -0.03 -0.81 -16.37
CA CYS A 34 -0.75 -0.26 -15.21
C CYS A 34 -1.56 0.98 -15.60
N ILE A 35 -0.94 1.93 -16.27
CA ILE A 35 -1.60 3.19 -16.68
C ILE A 35 -2.74 2.95 -17.68
N GLU A 36 -2.55 2.10 -18.68
CA GLU A 36 -3.57 1.68 -19.63
C GLU A 36 -4.80 1.07 -18.94
N ASN A 37 -4.57 0.40 -17.81
CA ASN A 37 -5.61 -0.17 -16.97
C ASN A 37 -6.04 0.75 -15.81
N LYS A 38 -5.80 2.07 -15.91
CA LYS A 38 -6.21 3.09 -14.92
C LYS A 38 -5.60 2.91 -13.51
N ILE A 39 -4.51 2.16 -13.42
CA ILE A 39 -3.71 2.02 -12.20
C ILE A 39 -2.54 3.00 -12.32
N THR A 40 -2.73 4.21 -11.79
CA THR A 40 -1.78 5.31 -11.95
C THR A 40 -0.93 5.57 -10.72
N THR A 41 -1.24 4.90 -9.60
CA THR A 41 -0.54 5.07 -8.33
C THR A 41 0.41 3.91 -8.09
N PHE A 42 1.69 4.22 -7.78
CA PHE A 42 2.75 3.25 -7.51
C PHE A 42 3.24 3.41 -6.07
N ASP A 43 3.24 2.30 -5.31
CA ASP A 43 3.61 2.27 -3.91
C ASP A 43 5.01 1.69 -3.72
N HIS A 44 5.93 2.55 -3.32
CA HIS A 44 7.33 2.26 -3.04
C HIS A 44 7.64 2.28 -1.54
N ALA A 45 8.87 1.95 -1.20
CA ALA A 45 9.53 2.27 0.05
C ALA A 45 11.05 2.33 -0.18
N ASP A 46 11.73 3.17 0.59
CA ASP A 46 13.19 3.33 0.51
C ASP A 46 13.93 1.99 0.65
N ILE A 47 13.45 1.09 1.51
CA ILE A 47 14.08 -0.20 1.80
C ILE A 47 13.82 -1.30 0.76
N TYR A 48 12.87 -1.13 -0.17
CA TYR A 48 12.50 -2.20 -1.08
C TYR A 48 13.70 -2.62 -1.97
N GLY A 49 13.84 -3.94 -2.15
CA GLY A 49 14.96 -4.51 -2.87
C GLY A 49 16.31 -4.09 -2.30
N ASP A 50 16.46 -4.08 -0.97
CA ASP A 50 17.66 -3.63 -0.28
C ASP A 50 18.12 -2.23 -0.74
N TYR A 51 17.15 -1.29 -0.78
CA TYR A 51 17.32 0.12 -1.20
C TYR A 51 17.63 0.31 -2.69
N THR A 52 17.22 -0.62 -3.57
CA THR A 52 17.49 -0.53 -5.01
C THR A 52 16.25 -0.33 -5.88
N THR A 53 15.06 -0.75 -5.42
CA THR A 53 13.84 -0.78 -6.24
C THR A 53 13.41 0.62 -6.71
N GLU A 54 13.53 1.66 -5.87
CA GLU A 54 13.23 3.04 -6.29
C GLU A 54 14.12 3.48 -7.45
N THR A 55 15.44 3.17 -7.40
CA THR A 55 16.38 3.52 -8.47
C THR A 55 16.05 2.78 -9.77
N GLN A 56 15.71 1.50 -9.67
CA GLN A 56 15.31 0.70 -10.83
C GLN A 56 14.02 1.25 -11.46
N PHE A 57 13.01 1.54 -10.64
CA PHE A 57 11.76 2.14 -11.10
C PHE A 57 12.00 3.52 -11.72
N GLY A 58 12.74 4.40 -11.06
CA GLY A 58 13.03 5.74 -11.56
C GLY A 58 13.78 5.74 -12.90
N LYS A 59 14.63 4.72 -13.13
CA LYS A 59 15.26 4.52 -14.45
C LYS A 59 14.22 4.13 -15.49
N ALA A 60 13.38 3.13 -15.22
CA ALA A 60 12.35 2.66 -16.13
C ALA A 60 11.30 3.74 -16.43
N PHE A 61 10.86 4.47 -15.41
CA PHE A 61 9.93 5.58 -15.55
C PHE A 61 10.52 6.71 -16.40
N GLY A 62 11.80 7.06 -16.19
CA GLY A 62 12.47 8.08 -17.00
C GLY A 62 12.62 7.70 -18.48
N GLU A 63 12.72 6.40 -18.80
CA GLU A 63 12.78 5.87 -20.17
C GLU A 63 11.39 5.78 -20.81
N SER A 64 10.31 5.62 -20.02
CA SER A 64 8.93 5.44 -20.49
C SER A 64 8.33 6.63 -21.22
N LYS A 65 8.91 7.84 -21.10
CA LYS A 65 8.39 9.12 -21.64
C LYS A 65 6.99 9.48 -21.12
N ILE A 66 6.53 8.86 -20.04
CA ILE A 66 5.27 9.21 -19.39
C ILE A 66 5.47 10.48 -18.58
N SER A 67 4.58 11.45 -18.75
CA SER A 67 4.58 12.68 -17.95
C SER A 67 4.38 12.38 -16.45
N ARG A 68 5.14 13.06 -15.57
CA ARG A 68 5.10 12.85 -14.12
C ARG A 68 3.70 13.04 -13.52
N GLU A 69 2.93 13.97 -14.08
CA GLU A 69 1.57 14.30 -13.63
C GLU A 69 0.54 13.20 -13.91
N LYS A 70 0.88 12.24 -14.77
CA LYS A 70 0.00 11.10 -15.08
C LYS A 70 0.04 10.01 -14.02
N ILE A 71 1.00 10.05 -13.10
CA ILE A 71 1.17 9.04 -12.05
C ILE A 71 1.23 9.68 -10.67
N GLN A 72 0.94 8.88 -9.65
CA GLN A 72 1.15 9.22 -8.26
C GLN A 72 2.19 8.27 -7.66
N LEU A 73 3.16 8.85 -6.96
CA LEU A 73 4.23 8.12 -6.29
C LEU A 73 4.07 8.19 -4.78
N ILE A 74 3.90 7.05 -4.17
CA ILE A 74 3.94 6.87 -2.73
C ILE A 74 5.32 6.30 -2.39
N SER A 75 6.00 6.87 -1.39
CA SER A 75 7.16 6.19 -0.80
C SER A 75 7.11 6.23 0.72
N LYS A 76 7.95 5.40 1.34
CA LYS A 76 7.96 5.20 2.79
C LYS A 76 9.38 5.29 3.30
N CYS A 77 9.55 5.80 4.54
CA CYS A 77 10.84 5.85 5.22
C CYS A 77 10.75 5.42 6.68
N GLY A 78 11.88 5.30 7.32
CA GLY A 78 11.98 5.11 8.76
C GLY A 78 12.47 3.74 9.21
N ILE A 79 12.47 2.72 8.37
CA ILE A 79 13.10 1.44 8.67
C ILE A 79 14.57 1.48 8.30
N LYS A 80 15.44 1.13 9.24
CA LYS A 80 16.86 0.94 8.98
C LYS A 80 17.19 -0.56 9.04
N SER A 81 17.43 -1.17 7.89
CA SER A 81 17.74 -2.59 7.78
C SER A 81 19.11 -2.91 8.37
N LYS A 82 19.24 -4.09 9.00
CA LYS A 82 20.54 -4.60 9.45
C LYS A 82 21.49 -4.75 8.25
N GLY A 83 22.73 -4.33 8.41
CA GLY A 83 23.78 -4.40 7.39
C GLY A 83 23.83 -3.21 6.43
N TYR A 84 22.74 -2.50 6.22
CA TYR A 84 22.73 -1.31 5.38
C TYR A 84 23.39 -0.13 6.09
N LYS A 85 24.36 0.53 5.43
CA LYS A 85 25.17 1.63 6.00
C LYS A 85 25.73 1.27 7.40
N ASN A 86 26.19 0.02 7.59
CA ASN A 86 26.77 -0.49 8.83
C ASN A 86 25.81 -0.55 10.03
N ASN A 87 24.50 -0.58 9.82
CA ASN A 87 23.54 -0.77 10.90
C ASN A 87 23.73 -2.15 11.55
N LEU A 88 24.01 -2.20 12.83
CA LEU A 88 24.25 -3.45 13.58
C LEU A 88 22.96 -4.25 13.80
N ILE A 89 21.82 -3.54 13.96
CA ILE A 89 20.49 -4.13 14.16
C ILE A 89 19.47 -3.43 13.26
N LYS A 90 18.37 -4.12 12.97
CA LYS A 90 17.18 -3.48 12.38
C LYS A 90 16.52 -2.58 13.45
N HIS A 91 16.27 -1.32 13.11
CA HIS A 91 15.61 -0.36 13.99
C HIS A 91 14.81 0.68 13.19
N TYR A 92 14.14 1.58 13.90
CA TYR A 92 13.39 2.68 13.31
C TYR A 92 14.02 4.01 13.69
N GLU A 93 14.07 4.94 12.73
CA GLU A 93 14.55 6.30 12.96
C GLU A 93 13.61 7.31 12.31
N TYR A 94 13.19 8.33 13.12
CA TYR A 94 12.26 9.38 12.70
C TYR A 94 12.73 10.76 13.18
N SER A 95 14.04 10.97 13.34
CA SER A 95 14.55 12.34 13.53
C SER A 95 14.22 13.19 12.29
N LYS A 96 13.97 14.47 12.50
CA LYS A 96 13.73 15.45 11.43
C LYS A 96 14.76 15.34 10.31
N LYS A 97 16.04 15.28 10.68
CA LYS A 97 17.15 15.16 9.72
C LYS A 97 17.02 13.90 8.87
N TYR A 98 16.76 12.74 9.51
CA TYR A 98 16.69 11.47 8.81
C TYR A 98 15.50 11.38 7.85
N ILE A 99 14.31 11.87 8.25
CA ILE A 99 13.14 11.91 7.36
C ILE A 99 13.43 12.72 6.11
N ILE A 100 14.04 13.91 6.26
CA ILE A 100 14.40 14.78 5.13
C ILE A 100 15.41 14.08 4.22
N GLU A 101 16.47 13.48 4.77
CA GLU A 101 17.47 12.73 4.00
C GLU A 101 16.83 11.55 3.22
N CYS A 102 15.89 10.83 3.81
CA CYS A 102 15.18 9.75 3.13
C CYS A 102 14.37 10.26 1.94
N VAL A 103 13.61 11.35 2.11
CA VAL A 103 12.82 11.95 1.03
C VAL A 103 13.72 12.42 -0.11
N GLU A 104 14.81 13.13 0.18
CA GLU A 104 15.79 13.58 -0.82
C GLU A 104 16.36 12.39 -1.63
N ASN A 105 16.69 11.29 -0.93
CA ASN A 105 17.17 10.09 -1.58
C ASN A 105 16.08 9.44 -2.46
N SER A 106 14.85 9.34 -1.97
CA SER A 106 13.72 8.80 -2.76
C SER A 106 13.44 9.64 -4.00
N LEU A 107 13.44 10.97 -3.89
CA LEU A 107 13.27 11.88 -5.03
C LEU A 107 14.35 11.66 -6.09
N LYS A 108 15.62 11.59 -5.65
CA LYS A 108 16.75 11.29 -6.55
C LYS A 108 16.61 9.92 -7.21
N ASN A 109 16.27 8.88 -6.45
CA ASN A 109 16.15 7.52 -6.93
C ASN A 109 14.99 7.38 -7.93
N LEU A 110 13.82 7.94 -7.61
CA LEU A 110 12.63 7.93 -8.45
C LEU A 110 12.69 8.92 -9.62
N LYS A 111 13.73 9.78 -9.68
CA LYS A 111 13.91 10.83 -10.69
C LYS A 111 12.70 11.76 -10.79
N THR A 112 12.28 12.29 -9.66
CA THR A 112 11.14 13.20 -9.53
C THR A 112 11.43 14.31 -8.54
N ASP A 113 10.75 15.44 -8.67
CA ASP A 113 10.91 16.58 -7.77
C ASP A 113 9.99 16.51 -6.55
N TYR A 114 8.97 15.64 -6.58
CA TYR A 114 8.03 15.48 -5.46
C TYR A 114 7.48 14.05 -5.35
N LEU A 115 7.11 13.67 -4.12
CA LEU A 115 6.26 12.51 -3.83
C LEU A 115 4.82 12.99 -3.65
N ASP A 116 3.87 12.25 -4.20
CA ASP A 116 2.45 12.51 -3.95
C ASP A 116 2.07 12.19 -2.51
N VAL A 117 2.64 11.11 -1.96
CA VAL A 117 2.42 10.71 -0.56
C VAL A 117 3.72 10.20 0.07
N LEU A 118 4.07 10.73 1.23
CA LEU A 118 5.10 10.17 2.09
C LEU A 118 4.46 9.40 3.25
N LEU A 119 4.91 8.18 3.53
CA LEU A 119 4.48 7.40 4.69
C LEU A 119 5.63 7.17 5.69
N LEU A 120 5.33 7.21 6.98
CA LEU A 120 6.18 6.55 7.98
C LEU A 120 5.90 5.04 7.92
N HIS A 121 6.94 4.24 7.66
CA HIS A 121 6.78 2.82 7.26
C HIS A 121 6.27 1.92 8.41
N ARG A 122 6.67 2.20 9.65
CA ARG A 122 6.27 1.49 10.86
C ARG A 122 6.28 2.43 12.07
N PRO A 123 5.41 2.24 13.06
CA PRO A 123 5.52 3.03 14.30
C PRO A 123 6.82 2.71 15.03
N SER A 124 7.44 3.74 15.59
CA SER A 124 8.59 3.58 16.47
C SER A 124 8.18 3.93 17.91
N PRO A 125 8.54 3.12 18.91
CA PRO A 125 8.32 3.49 20.32
C PRO A 125 9.16 4.72 20.74
N LEU A 126 10.17 5.08 19.96
CA LEU A 126 11.06 6.22 20.21
C LEU A 126 10.73 7.44 19.31
N MET A 127 9.60 7.43 18.59
CA MET A 127 9.22 8.56 17.74
C MET A 127 8.88 9.80 18.58
N VAL A 128 9.35 10.95 18.12
CA VAL A 128 9.05 12.28 18.69
C VAL A 128 8.14 13.00 17.70
N ALA A 129 6.87 13.22 18.08
CA ALA A 129 5.85 13.75 17.18
C ALA A 129 6.19 15.16 16.66
N ASP A 130 6.81 16.01 17.47
CA ASP A 130 7.19 17.35 17.06
C ASP A 130 8.30 17.32 16.00
N GLU A 131 9.33 16.49 16.12
CA GLU A 131 10.38 16.34 15.12
C GLU A 131 9.83 15.86 13.76
N ILE A 132 8.90 14.90 13.82
CA ILE A 132 8.21 14.38 12.62
C ILE A 132 7.40 15.52 11.95
N ALA A 133 6.61 16.26 12.75
CA ALA A 133 5.80 17.37 12.25
C ALA A 133 6.65 18.46 11.60
N GLU A 134 7.77 18.84 12.21
CA GLU A 134 8.72 19.80 11.66
C GLU A 134 9.34 19.32 10.33
N ALA A 135 9.64 18.03 10.20
CA ALA A 135 10.13 17.46 8.94
C ALA A 135 9.07 17.52 7.84
N VAL A 136 7.84 17.11 8.17
CA VAL A 136 6.70 17.11 7.24
C VAL A 136 6.36 18.52 6.77
N GLU A 137 6.30 19.49 7.69
CA GLU A 137 6.02 20.89 7.38
C GLU A 137 7.06 21.46 6.42
N LYS A 138 8.35 21.25 6.72
CA LYS A 138 9.44 21.67 5.84
C LYS A 138 9.33 21.07 4.44
N LEU A 139 9.10 19.74 4.36
CA LEU A 139 8.99 19.05 3.07
C LEU A 139 7.77 19.51 2.25
N LYS A 140 6.64 19.82 2.92
CA LYS A 140 5.46 20.40 2.27
C LYS A 140 5.73 21.82 1.78
N GLN A 141 6.39 22.67 2.58
CA GLN A 141 6.77 24.05 2.20
C GLN A 141 7.72 24.06 1.01
N GLU A 142 8.65 23.10 0.94
CA GLU A 142 9.57 22.94 -0.20
C GLU A 142 8.92 22.27 -1.42
N GLY A 143 7.66 21.89 -1.35
CA GLY A 143 6.94 21.21 -2.43
C GLY A 143 7.39 19.78 -2.71
N LYS A 144 8.16 19.16 -1.80
CA LYS A 144 8.74 17.82 -1.98
C LYS A 144 7.77 16.69 -1.66
N ILE A 145 6.73 16.95 -0.86
CA ILE A 145 5.63 16.04 -0.61
C ILE A 145 4.30 16.78 -0.67
N THR A 146 3.26 16.12 -1.19
CA THR A 146 1.89 16.67 -1.23
C THR A 146 1.09 16.24 0.00
N ASP A 147 1.00 14.95 0.23
CA ASP A 147 0.29 14.34 1.35
C ASP A 147 1.26 13.59 2.28
N PHE A 148 0.86 13.49 3.55
CA PHE A 148 1.59 12.73 4.56
C PHE A 148 0.67 11.73 5.24
N GLY A 149 1.18 10.53 5.47
CA GLY A 149 0.47 9.45 6.14
C GLY A 149 1.41 8.52 6.91
N VAL A 150 0.84 7.43 7.37
CA VAL A 150 1.55 6.44 8.18
C VAL A 150 1.29 5.03 7.65
N SER A 151 2.03 4.05 8.14
CA SER A 151 1.80 2.64 7.83
C SER A 151 1.92 1.79 9.09
N ASN A 152 0.90 0.94 9.33
CA ASN A 152 0.79 0.04 10.49
C ASN A 152 0.73 0.75 11.85
N PHE A 153 0.27 1.98 11.87
CA PHE A 153 0.03 2.74 13.11
C PHE A 153 -1.33 2.36 13.68
N THR A 154 -1.40 2.18 14.99
CA THR A 154 -2.66 2.06 15.72
C THR A 154 -3.42 3.39 15.72
N ALA A 155 -4.70 3.37 16.11
CA ALA A 155 -5.50 4.58 16.26
C ALA A 155 -4.82 5.60 17.20
N SER A 156 -4.33 5.15 18.37
CA SER A 156 -3.66 6.03 19.34
C SER A 156 -2.32 6.59 18.85
N GLN A 157 -1.52 5.80 18.13
CA GLN A 157 -0.27 6.27 17.53
C GLN A 157 -0.52 7.27 16.40
N THR A 158 -1.57 7.03 15.60
CA THR A 158 -1.99 7.98 14.57
C THR A 158 -2.48 9.27 15.18
N GLU A 159 -3.27 9.21 16.27
CA GLU A 159 -3.76 10.40 16.97
C GLU A 159 -2.61 11.21 17.56
N LEU A 160 -1.59 10.57 18.14
CA LEU A 160 -0.40 11.25 18.66
C LEU A 160 0.25 12.15 17.61
N LEU A 161 0.41 11.66 16.38
CA LEU A 161 0.97 12.47 15.29
C LEU A 161 -0.02 13.49 14.74
N ARG A 162 -1.32 13.13 14.67
CA ARG A 162 -2.38 14.00 14.14
C ARG A 162 -2.56 15.28 14.94
N GLN A 163 -2.22 15.27 16.23
CA GLN A 163 -2.17 16.49 17.05
C GLN A 163 -1.11 17.50 16.60
N LYS A 164 -0.13 17.08 15.80
CA LYS A 164 1.02 17.89 15.39
C LYS A 164 1.07 18.15 13.88
N THR A 165 0.57 17.24 13.06
CA THR A 165 0.53 17.35 11.60
C THR A 165 -0.66 16.59 11.02
N GLU A 166 -1.12 17.00 9.85
CA GLU A 166 -2.22 16.33 9.14
C GLU A 166 -1.78 14.92 8.68
N ILE A 167 -2.56 13.90 9.03
CA ILE A 167 -2.42 12.53 8.57
C ILE A 167 -3.55 12.23 7.58
N THR A 168 -3.21 11.94 6.32
CA THR A 168 -4.21 11.76 5.26
C THR A 168 -4.52 10.30 4.94
N CYS A 169 -3.62 9.36 5.27
CA CYS A 169 -3.80 7.94 5.05
C CYS A 169 -3.02 7.09 6.05
N ASN A 170 -3.47 5.83 6.22
CA ASN A 170 -2.76 4.80 6.97
C ASN A 170 -2.78 3.49 6.17
N GLN A 171 -1.60 2.97 5.83
CA GLN A 171 -1.46 1.72 5.10
C GLN A 171 -1.30 0.55 6.09
N VAL A 172 -2.32 -0.30 6.20
CA VAL A 172 -2.38 -1.42 7.15
C VAL A 172 -2.52 -2.76 6.42
N GLN A 173 -2.20 -3.86 7.09
CA GLN A 173 -2.55 -5.18 6.57
C GLN A 173 -4.06 -5.37 6.64
N PHE A 174 -4.68 -5.74 5.51
CA PHE A 174 -6.09 -6.08 5.49
C PHE A 174 -6.39 -6.99 4.30
N SER A 175 -7.06 -8.10 4.58
CA SER A 175 -7.46 -9.11 3.59
C SER A 175 -8.48 -10.06 4.21
N ALA A 176 -9.04 -10.96 3.42
CA ALA A 176 -9.91 -12.01 3.95
C ALA A 176 -9.20 -12.98 4.93
N THR A 177 -7.87 -13.02 5.00
CA THR A 177 -7.12 -13.82 5.98
C THR A 177 -6.46 -12.99 7.08
N HIS A 178 -6.66 -11.67 7.08
CA HIS A 178 -6.16 -10.74 8.09
C HIS A 178 -7.12 -9.53 8.14
N TYR A 179 -8.14 -9.62 8.98
CA TYR A 179 -9.27 -8.70 9.00
C TYR A 179 -9.38 -7.87 10.29
N GLU A 180 -8.38 -7.94 11.15
CA GLU A 180 -8.37 -7.34 12.48
C GLU A 180 -8.63 -5.83 12.45
N ALA A 181 -8.15 -5.13 11.40
CA ALA A 181 -8.33 -3.67 11.27
C ALA A 181 -9.79 -3.20 11.23
N MET A 182 -10.75 -4.09 10.89
CA MET A 182 -12.18 -3.77 10.95
C MET A 182 -12.80 -4.08 12.31
N LEU A 183 -12.07 -4.71 13.25
CA LEU A 183 -12.54 -5.13 14.56
C LEU A 183 -11.86 -4.40 15.72
N ASP A 184 -10.63 -3.91 15.51
CA ASP A 184 -9.81 -3.28 16.56
C ASP A 184 -10.01 -1.75 16.66
N GLY A 185 -10.98 -1.21 15.91
CA GLY A 185 -11.27 0.22 15.85
C GLY A 185 -10.39 1.03 14.88
N SER A 186 -9.46 0.39 14.18
CA SER A 186 -8.58 1.09 13.22
C SER A 186 -9.38 1.74 12.09
N PHE A 187 -10.29 0.99 11.46
CA PHE A 187 -11.11 1.54 10.38
C PHE A 187 -12.14 2.55 10.87
N ASP A 188 -12.72 2.36 12.06
CA ASP A 188 -13.65 3.32 12.65
C ASP A 188 -12.94 4.66 12.90
N TYR A 189 -11.75 4.61 13.50
CA TYR A 189 -10.92 5.78 13.72
C TYR A 189 -10.56 6.49 12.40
N MET A 190 -10.14 5.73 11.37
CA MET A 190 -9.81 6.31 10.07
C MET A 190 -11.03 6.97 9.41
N GLN A 191 -12.22 6.35 9.47
CA GLN A 191 -13.45 6.93 8.95
C GLN A 191 -13.81 8.22 9.70
N LEU A 192 -13.77 8.20 11.03
CA LEU A 192 -14.10 9.37 11.88
C LEU A 192 -13.22 10.58 11.55
N HIS A 193 -11.97 10.36 11.21
CA HIS A 193 -11.00 11.42 10.93
C HIS A 193 -10.71 11.65 9.44
N SER A 194 -11.50 11.04 8.54
CA SER A 194 -11.30 11.13 7.09
C SER A 194 -9.90 10.71 6.62
N ILE A 195 -9.26 9.80 7.35
CA ILE A 195 -7.98 9.17 7.00
C ILE A 195 -8.27 8.02 6.04
N ARG A 196 -7.60 7.97 4.90
CA ARG A 196 -7.81 6.94 3.88
C ARG A 196 -7.05 5.65 4.23
N PRO A 197 -7.74 4.52 4.47
CA PRO A 197 -7.06 3.24 4.61
C PRO A 197 -6.49 2.76 3.27
N MET A 198 -5.28 2.22 3.30
CA MET A 198 -4.68 1.46 2.20
C MET A 198 -4.38 0.04 2.72
N SER A 199 -4.62 -0.98 1.90
CA SER A 199 -4.45 -2.37 2.32
C SER A 199 -3.24 -3.00 1.65
N TRP A 200 -2.14 -3.22 2.39
CA TRP A 200 -1.07 -4.07 1.89
C TRP A 200 -1.41 -5.55 2.08
N ASN A 201 -0.83 -6.42 1.21
CA ASN A 201 -1.14 -7.86 1.14
C ASN A 201 -2.66 -8.16 1.01
N PRO A 202 -3.35 -7.53 0.05
CA PRO A 202 -4.82 -7.56 -0.02
C PRO A 202 -5.42 -8.95 -0.32
N LEU A 203 -4.64 -9.87 -0.90
CA LEU A 203 -5.07 -11.26 -1.11
C LEU A 203 -4.71 -12.17 0.08
N GLY A 204 -3.99 -11.63 1.08
CA GLY A 204 -3.57 -12.37 2.25
C GLY A 204 -2.74 -13.60 1.90
N THR A 205 -3.06 -14.71 2.56
CA THR A 205 -2.41 -16.01 2.34
C THR A 205 -3.26 -16.99 1.52
N VAL A 206 -4.43 -16.56 1.00
CA VAL A 206 -5.40 -17.44 0.34
C VAL A 206 -4.78 -18.33 -0.72
N PHE A 207 -3.87 -17.78 -1.55
CA PHE A 207 -3.25 -18.56 -2.64
C PHE A 207 -1.84 -19.09 -2.32
N ARG A 208 -1.32 -18.80 -1.12
CA ARG A 208 0.06 -19.16 -0.73
C ARG A 208 0.13 -20.24 0.32
N GLU A 209 -0.89 -20.35 1.16
CA GLU A 209 -0.93 -21.29 2.27
C GLU A 209 -2.04 -22.32 2.10
N ASP A 210 -1.83 -23.53 2.63
CA ASP A 210 -2.81 -24.59 2.67
C ASP A 210 -3.16 -24.92 4.14
N ILE A 211 -3.84 -23.97 4.79
CA ILE A 211 -4.35 -24.08 6.16
C ILE A 211 -5.88 -24.13 6.15
N GLU A 212 -6.49 -24.49 7.28
CA GLU A 212 -7.93 -24.64 7.37
C GLU A 212 -8.71 -23.40 6.92
N GLN A 213 -8.28 -22.20 7.32
CA GLN A 213 -8.87 -20.93 6.90
C GLN A 213 -8.86 -20.78 5.38
N THR A 214 -7.71 -21.00 4.74
CA THR A 214 -7.58 -20.83 3.29
C THR A 214 -8.32 -21.91 2.50
N ARG A 215 -8.45 -23.13 3.05
CA ARG A 215 -9.26 -24.20 2.44
C ARG A 215 -10.75 -23.86 2.44
N ARG A 216 -11.29 -23.34 3.56
CA ARG A 216 -12.68 -22.88 3.64
C ARG A 216 -12.93 -21.77 2.63
N LEU A 217 -12.08 -20.73 2.62
CA LEU A 217 -12.19 -19.63 1.65
C LEU A 217 -12.12 -20.10 0.20
N LYS A 218 -11.17 -20.97 -0.15
CA LYS A 218 -11.05 -21.53 -1.52
C LYS A 218 -12.31 -22.28 -1.93
N LYS A 219 -12.92 -23.06 -1.03
CA LYS A 219 -14.17 -23.80 -1.31
C LYS A 219 -15.33 -22.85 -1.63
N LEU A 220 -15.50 -21.78 -0.84
CA LEU A 220 -16.51 -20.74 -1.10
C LEU A 220 -16.20 -19.99 -2.40
N LEU A 221 -14.95 -19.62 -2.63
CA LEU A 221 -14.55 -18.85 -3.82
C LEU A 221 -14.86 -19.59 -5.13
N VAL A 222 -14.80 -20.92 -5.17
CA VAL A 222 -15.23 -21.69 -6.36
C VAL A 222 -16.67 -21.35 -6.72
N GLN A 223 -17.60 -21.33 -5.76
CA GLN A 223 -19.01 -21.01 -5.99
C GLN A 223 -19.20 -19.54 -6.40
N LEU A 224 -18.44 -18.63 -5.77
CA LEU A 224 -18.53 -17.20 -6.11
C LEU A 224 -17.95 -16.89 -7.50
N VAL A 225 -16.90 -17.60 -7.93
CA VAL A 225 -16.36 -17.50 -9.30
C VAL A 225 -17.41 -17.89 -10.34
N GLU A 226 -18.17 -18.96 -10.09
CA GLU A 226 -19.29 -19.38 -10.95
C GLU A 226 -20.42 -18.33 -10.95
N LYS A 227 -20.77 -17.78 -9.77
CA LYS A 227 -21.83 -16.79 -9.62
C LYS A 227 -21.53 -15.47 -10.33
N TYR A 228 -20.29 -14.97 -10.17
CA TYR A 228 -19.91 -13.62 -10.66
C TYR A 228 -19.17 -13.65 -12.00
N HIS A 229 -18.75 -14.81 -12.49
CA HIS A 229 -17.93 -14.96 -13.69
C HIS A 229 -16.62 -14.15 -13.66
N LEU A 230 -16.04 -13.99 -12.45
CA LEU A 230 -14.82 -13.25 -12.18
C LEU A 230 -13.81 -14.13 -11.43
N GLY A 231 -12.53 -13.82 -11.54
CA GLY A 231 -11.47 -14.52 -10.82
C GLY A 231 -11.58 -14.39 -9.30
N ALA A 232 -11.14 -15.39 -8.56
CA ALA A 232 -11.16 -15.39 -7.10
C ALA A 232 -10.37 -14.22 -6.48
N ASP A 233 -9.27 -13.81 -7.11
CA ASP A 233 -8.49 -12.63 -6.73
C ASP A 233 -9.28 -11.33 -6.90
N THR A 234 -10.03 -11.20 -7.99
CA THR A 234 -10.93 -10.07 -8.25
C THR A 234 -12.03 -9.98 -7.19
N ILE A 235 -12.64 -11.11 -6.82
CA ILE A 235 -13.70 -11.18 -5.79
C ILE A 235 -13.14 -10.77 -4.42
N LEU A 236 -11.93 -11.23 -4.06
CA LEU A 236 -11.29 -10.85 -2.80
C LEU A 236 -10.94 -9.35 -2.75
N LEU A 237 -10.55 -8.76 -3.87
CA LEU A 237 -10.33 -7.30 -3.94
C LEU A 237 -11.65 -6.53 -3.84
N ALA A 238 -12.72 -7.01 -4.50
CA ALA A 238 -14.06 -6.42 -4.37
C ALA A 238 -14.58 -6.49 -2.91
N TRP A 239 -14.26 -7.56 -2.18
CA TRP A 239 -14.55 -7.69 -0.76
C TRP A 239 -13.91 -6.54 0.06
N ILE A 240 -12.65 -6.20 -0.20
CA ILE A 240 -11.97 -5.07 0.44
C ILE A 240 -12.60 -3.74 0.05
N LEU A 241 -12.84 -3.53 -1.24
CA LEU A 241 -13.39 -2.29 -1.80
C LEU A 241 -14.81 -2.00 -1.31
N LYS A 242 -15.59 -3.04 -0.98
CA LYS A 242 -16.95 -2.92 -0.46
C LYS A 242 -17.01 -2.32 0.94
N HIS A 243 -15.91 -2.36 1.71
CA HIS A 243 -15.89 -1.86 3.08
C HIS A 243 -16.14 -0.33 3.12
N PRO A 244 -17.04 0.19 3.98
CA PRO A 244 -17.43 1.62 4.01
C PRO A 244 -16.29 2.58 4.35
N ALA A 245 -15.19 2.08 4.96
CA ALA A 245 -13.96 2.87 5.15
C ALA A 245 -13.26 3.24 3.83
N ARG A 246 -13.73 2.72 2.68
CA ARG A 246 -13.18 2.99 1.35
C ARG A 246 -11.71 2.58 1.26
N VAL A 247 -11.41 1.37 1.69
CA VAL A 247 -10.06 0.81 1.70
C VAL A 247 -9.52 0.67 0.27
N ILE A 248 -8.30 1.13 0.03
CA ILE A 248 -7.64 1.04 -1.27
C ILE A 248 -6.65 -0.12 -1.27
N PRO A 249 -6.84 -1.18 -2.08
CA PRO A 249 -5.89 -2.28 -2.16
C PRO A 249 -4.56 -1.88 -2.81
N VAL A 250 -3.44 -2.34 -2.24
CA VAL A 250 -2.10 -2.25 -2.82
C VAL A 250 -1.74 -3.62 -3.40
N ALA A 251 -1.88 -3.77 -4.71
CA ALA A 251 -1.69 -5.03 -5.42
C ALA A 251 -0.24 -5.18 -5.90
N GLY A 252 0.46 -6.22 -5.44
CA GLY A 252 1.87 -6.49 -5.76
C GLY A 252 2.09 -7.41 -6.97
N THR A 253 1.11 -7.59 -7.86
CA THR A 253 1.23 -8.48 -9.01
C THR A 253 2.04 -7.86 -10.15
N VAL A 254 2.85 -8.69 -10.82
CA VAL A 254 3.53 -8.36 -12.10
C VAL A 254 2.94 -9.14 -13.28
N ASN A 255 1.91 -9.93 -13.04
CA ASN A 255 1.23 -10.70 -14.09
C ASN A 255 0.28 -9.78 -14.86
N ILE A 256 0.54 -9.59 -16.16
CA ILE A 256 -0.22 -8.68 -17.02
C ILE A 256 -1.71 -9.01 -17.04
N ALA A 257 -2.09 -10.28 -17.19
CA ALA A 257 -3.49 -10.69 -17.22
C ALA A 257 -4.22 -10.37 -15.91
N ARG A 258 -3.52 -10.48 -14.77
CA ARG A 258 -4.07 -10.06 -13.47
C ARG A 258 -4.20 -8.54 -13.39
N ILE A 259 -3.18 -7.78 -13.80
CA ILE A 259 -3.25 -6.30 -13.83
C ILE A 259 -4.46 -5.86 -14.64
N GLN A 260 -4.69 -6.43 -15.82
CA GLN A 260 -5.85 -6.15 -16.68
C GLN A 260 -7.20 -6.50 -16.03
N SER A 261 -7.22 -7.43 -15.08
CA SER A 261 -8.44 -7.83 -14.36
C SER A 261 -8.69 -7.05 -13.06
N LEU A 262 -7.69 -6.34 -12.51
CA LEU A 262 -7.82 -5.66 -11.21
C LEU A 262 -8.99 -4.66 -11.19
N MET A 263 -9.17 -3.89 -12.26
CA MET A 263 -10.22 -2.87 -12.32
C MET A 263 -11.64 -3.46 -12.35
N LYS A 264 -11.80 -4.72 -12.72
CA LYS A 264 -13.10 -5.43 -12.62
C LYS A 264 -13.56 -5.53 -11.15
N ALA A 265 -12.63 -5.56 -10.20
CA ALA A 265 -12.99 -5.53 -8.78
C ALA A 265 -13.64 -4.20 -8.35
N VAL A 266 -13.25 -3.10 -8.98
CA VAL A 266 -13.82 -1.76 -8.72
C VAL A 266 -15.23 -1.64 -9.28
N GLU A 267 -15.50 -2.30 -10.40
CA GLU A 267 -16.79 -2.29 -11.09
C GLU A 267 -17.78 -3.31 -10.51
N MET A 268 -17.27 -4.28 -9.73
CA MET A 268 -18.08 -5.35 -9.15
C MET A 268 -18.89 -4.86 -7.95
N ASP A 269 -20.21 -5.05 -7.98
CA ASP A 269 -21.06 -4.94 -6.78
C ASP A 269 -21.19 -6.31 -6.10
N LEU A 270 -20.32 -6.58 -5.13
CA LEU A 270 -20.37 -7.80 -4.33
C LEU A 270 -21.62 -7.79 -3.43
N ASP A 271 -22.45 -8.82 -3.53
CA ASP A 271 -23.64 -8.97 -2.67
C ASP A 271 -23.25 -8.94 -1.18
N PRO A 272 -23.97 -8.22 -0.31
CA PRO A 272 -23.68 -8.19 1.12
C PRO A 272 -23.66 -9.56 1.80
N LEU A 273 -24.51 -10.51 1.38
CA LEU A 273 -24.50 -11.86 1.95
C LEU A 273 -23.25 -12.63 1.56
N ASP A 274 -22.75 -12.46 0.34
CA ASP A 274 -21.48 -13.05 -0.09
C ASP A 274 -20.29 -12.40 0.62
N TRP A 275 -20.36 -11.10 0.89
CA TRP A 275 -19.36 -10.41 1.69
C TRP A 275 -19.26 -11.03 3.09
N PHE A 276 -20.41 -11.24 3.76
CA PHE A 276 -20.46 -11.89 5.06
C PHE A 276 -20.07 -13.36 5.00
N ALA A 277 -20.40 -14.08 3.91
CA ALA A 277 -19.98 -15.47 3.70
C ALA A 277 -18.45 -15.57 3.64
N ILE A 278 -17.76 -14.67 2.91
CA ILE A 278 -16.30 -14.63 2.88
C ILE A 278 -15.74 -14.40 4.28
N TRP A 279 -16.30 -13.46 5.05
CA TRP A 279 -15.85 -13.21 6.42
C TRP A 279 -16.12 -14.40 7.36
N THR A 280 -17.28 -15.05 7.26
CA THR A 280 -17.62 -16.25 8.03
C THR A 280 -16.63 -17.39 7.76
N GLU A 281 -16.34 -17.68 6.49
CA GLU A 281 -15.37 -18.71 6.12
C GLU A 281 -13.94 -18.32 6.53
N SER A 282 -13.62 -17.04 6.53
CA SER A 282 -12.37 -16.52 7.06
C SER A 282 -12.22 -16.84 8.56
N MET A 283 -13.22 -16.52 9.37
CA MET A 283 -13.21 -16.78 10.82
C MET A 283 -13.33 -18.26 11.16
N GLY A 284 -14.06 -19.02 10.35
CA GLY A 284 -14.45 -20.41 10.65
C GLY A 284 -15.56 -20.53 11.70
N ASN A 285 -16.20 -19.43 12.03
CA ASN A 285 -17.31 -19.33 12.99
C ASN A 285 -18.36 -18.36 12.45
N LYS A 286 -19.56 -18.40 13.03
CA LYS A 286 -20.58 -17.39 12.76
C LYS A 286 -20.05 -16.00 13.09
N VAL A 287 -20.49 -15.00 12.33
CA VAL A 287 -20.24 -13.59 12.67
C VAL A 287 -20.80 -13.29 14.06
N PRO A 288 -20.08 -12.49 14.89
CA PRO A 288 -20.50 -12.18 16.26
C PRO A 288 -21.85 -11.47 16.32
#